data_b75d7645113a6d6fbbe3a8275ac2b2ea
#
_entry.id   b75d7645113a6d6fbbe3a8275ac2b2ea
#
_cell.length_a   1.000
_cell.length_b   1.000
_cell.length_c   1.000
_cell.angle_alpha   90.00
_cell.angle_beta   90.00
_cell.angle_gamma   90.00
#
_symmetry.space_group_name_H-M   'P 1'
#
loop_
_entity.id
_entity.type
_entity.pdbx_description
1 polymer ?
#
loop_
_entity_poly.entity_id
_entity_poly.type
_entity_poly.pdbx_seq_one_letter_code
_entity_poly.pdbx_strand_id
1 'polypeptide(L)'
;KSLGFEAERYLLDDYGSEHIHLKNDSKELVFMVMFRTIPENSTGVAHILEHTTLCGSEKFKVRDPFFMMLRRSMSTFMNAFTSSDWTAYPFATQNKKDFYNLLDVYLDAAYFPILEEEDFKQEGHRLEFSKLDKSSSDLEYKGVVFNEMKGSMSNISSVTWQALTKNLFPDLTYRHNSGGEPKEIIELTHDYLKNFHSCLLYTSDAADDPTC
;
A
#
# COMPACT_ATOMS: atom_id res chain seq x y z
N LYS A 1 4.98 16.08 -27.17
CA LYS A 1 5.85 15.59 -28.30
C LYS A 1 7.29 15.35 -27.87
N SER A 2 7.79 15.98 -26.82
CA SER A 2 9.18 15.83 -26.34
C SER A 2 9.46 14.50 -25.63
N LEU A 3 8.45 13.79 -25.13
CA LEU A 3 8.59 12.55 -24.36
C LEU A 3 8.28 11.28 -25.16
N GLY A 4 7.91 11.40 -26.47
CA GLY A 4 7.68 10.26 -27.36
C GLY A 4 6.43 9.43 -27.05
N PHE A 5 5.43 9.97 -26.34
CA PHE A 5 4.15 9.33 -26.12
C PHE A 5 2.97 10.28 -26.34
N GLU A 6 1.80 9.73 -26.60
CA GLU A 6 0.51 10.40 -26.62
C GLU A 6 -0.26 10.03 -25.36
N ALA A 7 -0.82 11.03 -24.68
CA ALA A 7 -1.62 10.84 -23.46
C ALA A 7 -3.10 11.07 -23.77
N GLU A 8 -3.95 10.12 -23.39
CA GLU A 8 -5.41 10.24 -23.41
C GLU A 8 -5.92 10.19 -21.97
N ARG A 9 -6.79 11.11 -21.60
CA ARG A 9 -7.41 11.18 -20.28
C ARG A 9 -8.88 10.86 -20.40
N TYR A 10 -9.34 9.91 -19.65
CA TYR A 10 -10.74 9.50 -19.54
C TYR A 10 -11.21 9.79 -18.11
N LEU A 11 -12.41 10.35 -18.00
CA LEU A 11 -13.10 10.58 -16.74
C LEU A 11 -14.27 9.62 -16.65
N LEU A 12 -14.43 8.94 -15.52
CA LEU A 12 -15.67 8.26 -15.18
C LEU A 12 -16.58 9.27 -14.47
N ASP A 13 -17.55 9.81 -15.20
CA ASP A 13 -18.40 10.92 -14.74
C ASP A 13 -19.17 10.59 -13.45
N ASP A 14 -19.59 9.31 -13.30
CA ASP A 14 -20.38 8.87 -12.13
C ASP A 14 -19.56 8.73 -10.84
N TYR A 15 -18.23 8.62 -10.95
CA TYR A 15 -17.34 8.30 -9.80
C TYR A 15 -16.15 9.25 -9.64
N GLY A 16 -15.99 10.24 -10.52
CA GLY A 16 -14.87 11.17 -10.50
C GLY A 16 -13.49 10.51 -10.74
N SER A 17 -13.46 9.21 -11.05
CA SER A 17 -12.21 8.47 -11.26
C SER A 17 -11.59 8.81 -12.61
N GLU A 18 -10.27 8.88 -12.66
CA GLU A 18 -9.51 9.18 -13.87
C GLU A 18 -8.77 7.95 -14.38
N HIS A 19 -8.81 7.75 -15.70
CA HIS A 19 -7.94 6.82 -16.39
C HIS A 19 -7.05 7.58 -17.36
N ILE A 20 -5.73 7.42 -17.23
CA ILE A 20 -4.74 8.01 -18.15
C ILE A 20 -4.12 6.89 -18.96
N HIS A 21 -4.32 6.94 -20.27
CA HIS A 21 -3.73 6.00 -21.22
C HIS A 21 -2.54 6.65 -21.93
N LEU A 22 -1.35 6.05 -21.80
CA LEU A 22 -0.11 6.52 -22.44
C LEU A 22 0.25 5.61 -23.61
N LYS A 23 0.07 6.13 -24.84
CA LYS A 23 0.40 5.41 -26.08
C LYS A 23 1.85 5.69 -26.48
N ASN A 24 2.60 4.63 -26.71
CA ASN A 24 3.98 4.71 -27.22
C ASN A 24 4.33 3.41 -27.99
N ASP A 25 5.52 3.37 -28.58
CA ASP A 25 6.00 2.23 -29.34
C ASP A 25 6.76 1.19 -28.49
N SER A 26 6.71 1.31 -27.16
CA SER A 26 7.32 0.33 -26.24
C SER A 26 6.62 -1.01 -26.32
N LYS A 27 7.38 -2.08 -26.15
CA LYS A 27 6.85 -3.44 -25.98
C LYS A 27 6.34 -3.70 -24.56
N GLU A 28 6.70 -2.84 -23.60
CA GLU A 28 6.23 -2.95 -22.23
C GLU A 28 4.77 -2.53 -22.15
N LEU A 29 3.97 -3.42 -21.59
CA LEU A 29 2.59 -3.16 -21.17
C LEU A 29 2.64 -2.86 -19.68
N VAL A 30 2.33 -1.63 -19.32
CA VAL A 30 2.41 -1.14 -17.94
C VAL A 30 1.01 -0.81 -17.45
N PHE A 31 0.72 -1.20 -16.22
CA PHE A 31 -0.49 -0.81 -15.50
C PHE A 31 -0.11 -0.29 -14.13
N MET A 32 -0.87 0.67 -13.63
CA MET A 32 -0.79 1.14 -12.26
C MET A 32 -2.17 1.60 -11.81
N VAL A 33 -2.66 1.05 -10.71
CA VAL A 33 -3.76 1.64 -9.96
C VAL A 33 -3.19 2.41 -8.78
N MET A 34 -3.71 3.61 -8.53
CA MET A 34 -3.23 4.50 -7.48
C MET A 34 -4.41 5.06 -6.70
N PHE A 35 -4.28 5.05 -5.37
CA PHE A 35 -5.24 5.61 -4.43
C PHE A 35 -4.63 6.80 -3.71
N ARG A 36 -5.44 7.78 -3.42
CA ARG A 36 -5.07 8.90 -2.57
C ARG A 36 -5.18 8.46 -1.11
N THR A 37 -4.04 8.20 -0.47
CA THR A 37 -3.96 7.73 0.92
C THR A 37 -3.36 8.81 1.81
N ILE A 38 -4.20 9.74 2.27
CA ILE A 38 -3.77 10.88 3.09
C ILE A 38 -3.69 10.43 4.55
N PRO A 39 -2.50 10.39 5.19
CA PRO A 39 -2.39 10.02 6.59
C PRO A 39 -2.83 11.17 7.50
N GLU A 40 -3.59 10.83 8.55
CA GLU A 40 -3.98 11.74 9.63
C GLU A 40 -3.08 11.60 10.88
N ASN A 41 -2.29 10.53 10.90
CA ASN A 41 -1.36 10.19 11.99
C ASN A 41 -0.17 9.39 11.43
N SER A 42 0.76 9.00 12.29
CA SER A 42 1.93 8.23 11.90
C SER A 42 1.82 6.74 12.26
N THR A 43 0.62 6.18 12.29
CA THR A 43 0.43 4.73 12.55
C THR A 43 0.83 3.85 11.37
N GLY A 44 1.10 4.45 10.19
CA GLY A 44 1.48 3.71 8.99
C GLY A 44 0.35 2.88 8.39
N VAL A 45 -0.92 3.29 8.59
CA VAL A 45 -2.09 2.55 8.12
C VAL A 45 -2.05 2.28 6.61
N ALA A 46 -1.64 3.28 5.81
CA ALA A 46 -1.53 3.13 4.35
C ALA A 46 -0.44 2.13 3.96
N HIS A 47 0.69 2.10 4.65
CA HIS A 47 1.79 1.17 4.42
C HIS A 47 1.42 -0.27 4.82
N ILE A 48 0.80 -0.44 5.99
CA ILE A 48 0.31 -1.75 6.42
C ILE A 48 -0.81 -2.25 5.51
N LEU A 49 -1.69 -1.35 5.03
CA LEU A 49 -2.70 -1.69 4.03
C LEU A 49 -2.08 -2.12 2.71
N GLU A 50 -1.02 -1.45 2.23
CA GLU A 50 -0.27 -1.87 1.04
C GLU A 50 0.15 -3.33 1.13
N HIS A 51 0.78 -3.71 2.25
CA HIS A 51 1.22 -5.08 2.49
C HIS A 51 0.05 -6.07 2.58
N THR A 52 -0.96 -5.76 3.40
CA THR A 52 -2.10 -6.67 3.65
C THR A 52 -3.03 -6.84 2.46
N THR A 53 -3.15 -5.82 1.61
CA THR A 53 -3.91 -5.88 0.35
C THR A 53 -3.43 -7.00 -0.57
N LEU A 54 -2.14 -7.30 -0.56
CA LEU A 54 -1.52 -8.30 -1.42
C LEU A 54 -1.53 -9.72 -0.82
N CYS A 55 -2.03 -9.90 0.42
CA CYS A 55 -2.05 -11.20 1.09
C CYS A 55 -3.17 -12.13 0.61
N GLY A 56 -4.26 -11.60 0.05
CA GLY A 56 -5.38 -12.37 -0.49
C GLY A 56 -6.57 -11.49 -0.84
N SER A 57 -7.40 -11.95 -1.77
CA SER A 57 -8.55 -11.21 -2.28
C SER A 57 -9.77 -12.10 -2.50
N GLU A 58 -10.94 -11.52 -2.75
CA GLU A 58 -12.20 -12.27 -2.87
C GLU A 58 -12.15 -13.35 -3.95
N LYS A 59 -11.57 -13.06 -5.10
CA LYS A 59 -11.44 -13.98 -6.23
C LYS A 59 -10.24 -14.92 -6.05
N PHE A 60 -9.14 -14.43 -5.50
CA PHE A 60 -7.89 -15.16 -5.31
C PHE A 60 -7.65 -15.46 -3.83
N LYS A 61 -8.45 -16.37 -3.28
CA LYS A 61 -8.41 -16.82 -1.87
C LYS A 61 -7.23 -17.77 -1.60
N VAL A 62 -6.05 -17.37 -2.03
CA VAL A 62 -4.80 -18.06 -1.77
C VAL A 62 -3.90 -17.15 -0.95
N ARG A 63 -3.10 -17.75 -0.10
CA ARG A 63 -2.13 -16.97 0.67
C ARG A 63 -1.06 -16.42 -0.25
N ASP A 64 -0.80 -15.11 -0.12
CA ASP A 64 0.25 -14.39 -0.85
C ASP A 64 0.18 -14.53 -2.39
N PRO A 65 -0.96 -14.21 -3.05
CA PRO A 65 -1.08 -14.32 -4.49
C PRO A 65 -0.03 -13.47 -5.23
N PHE A 66 0.36 -12.34 -4.67
CA PHE A 66 1.41 -11.48 -5.20
C PHE A 66 2.75 -12.21 -5.32
N PHE A 67 3.24 -12.86 -4.24
CA PHE A 67 4.49 -13.61 -4.28
C PHE A 67 4.42 -14.84 -5.18
N MET A 68 3.23 -15.43 -5.33
CA MET A 68 3.02 -16.51 -6.29
C MET A 68 3.17 -15.99 -7.73
N MET A 69 2.59 -14.84 -8.05
CA MET A 69 2.68 -14.22 -9.38
C MET A 69 4.10 -13.75 -9.67
N LEU A 70 4.80 -13.17 -8.70
CA LEU A 70 6.20 -12.75 -8.84
C LEU A 70 7.12 -13.89 -9.31
N ARG A 71 6.79 -15.14 -8.93
CA ARG A 71 7.57 -16.34 -9.31
C ARG A 71 7.08 -17.01 -10.59
N ARG A 72 5.86 -16.76 -11.03
CA ARG A 72 5.18 -17.53 -12.10
C ARG A 72 4.78 -16.70 -13.29
N SER A 73 4.66 -15.38 -13.15
CA SER A 73 4.35 -14.48 -14.24
C SER A 73 5.59 -14.22 -15.11
N MET A 74 5.36 -13.64 -16.27
CA MET A 74 6.39 -13.14 -17.17
C MET A 74 6.62 -11.63 -16.97
N SER A 75 6.29 -11.13 -15.77
CA SER A 75 6.43 -9.72 -15.43
C SER A 75 7.89 -9.27 -15.52
N THR A 76 8.09 -8.08 -16.06
CA THR A 76 9.36 -7.37 -16.04
C THR A 76 9.48 -6.49 -14.81
N PHE A 77 8.33 -6.14 -14.21
CA PHE A 77 8.25 -5.38 -12.97
C PHE A 77 6.95 -5.71 -12.23
N MET A 78 7.02 -5.89 -10.93
CA MET A 78 5.88 -6.00 -10.02
C MET A 78 6.27 -5.38 -8.68
N ASN A 79 5.44 -4.47 -8.17
CA ASN A 79 5.67 -3.86 -6.87
C ASN A 79 4.39 -3.26 -6.30
N ALA A 80 4.49 -2.72 -5.08
CA ALA A 80 3.58 -1.77 -4.49
C ALA A 80 4.39 -0.64 -3.84
N PHE A 81 3.81 0.53 -3.70
CA PHE A 81 4.48 1.71 -3.14
C PHE A 81 3.50 2.51 -2.30
N THR A 82 3.93 2.90 -1.11
CA THR A 82 3.27 3.92 -0.30
C THR A 82 4.16 5.15 -0.20
N SER A 83 3.62 6.29 -0.60
CA SER A 83 4.23 7.60 -0.49
C SER A 83 3.54 8.44 0.60
N SER A 84 3.84 9.73 0.64
CA SER A 84 3.32 10.61 1.70
C SER A 84 1.80 10.81 1.65
N ASP A 85 1.17 10.68 0.47
CA ASP A 85 -0.26 10.97 0.25
C ASP A 85 -0.92 10.08 -0.81
N TRP A 86 -0.21 9.05 -1.29
CA TRP A 86 -0.75 8.07 -2.23
C TRP A 86 -0.13 6.68 -2.02
N THR A 87 -0.89 5.66 -2.42
CA THR A 87 -0.43 4.26 -2.52
C THR A 87 -0.73 3.74 -3.91
N ALA A 88 0.22 3.07 -4.54
CA ALA A 88 0.11 2.57 -5.90
C ALA A 88 0.56 1.13 -6.04
N TYR A 89 -0.11 0.42 -6.94
CA TYR A 89 0.15 -0.98 -7.27
C TYR A 89 0.48 -1.11 -8.76
N PRO A 90 1.75 -0.93 -9.15
CA PRO A 90 2.21 -1.05 -10.54
C PRO A 90 2.67 -2.44 -10.90
N PHE A 91 2.48 -2.81 -12.17
CA PHE A 91 3.19 -3.91 -12.80
C PHE A 91 3.52 -3.62 -14.26
N ALA A 92 4.48 -4.35 -14.81
CA ALA A 92 4.84 -4.33 -16.23
C ALA A 92 5.16 -5.73 -16.75
N THR A 93 4.82 -5.98 -18.00
CA THR A 93 5.12 -7.23 -18.72
C THR A 93 5.16 -6.99 -20.21
N GLN A 94 5.91 -7.81 -20.97
CA GLN A 94 5.91 -7.79 -22.44
C GLN A 94 4.92 -8.83 -23.03
N ASN A 95 4.26 -9.60 -22.19
CA ASN A 95 3.32 -10.64 -22.62
C ASN A 95 1.88 -10.21 -22.40
N LYS A 96 1.11 -10.07 -23.50
CA LYS A 96 -0.28 -9.61 -23.43
C LYS A 96 -1.19 -10.49 -22.58
N LYS A 97 -1.01 -11.82 -22.61
CA LYS A 97 -1.83 -12.74 -21.79
C LYS A 97 -1.50 -12.57 -20.31
N ASP A 98 -0.22 -12.45 -20.00
CA ASP A 98 0.26 -12.22 -18.63
C ASP A 98 -0.22 -10.86 -18.09
N PHE A 99 -0.26 -9.83 -18.96
CA PHE A 99 -0.81 -8.51 -18.60
C PHE A 99 -2.23 -8.61 -18.06
N TYR A 100 -3.13 -9.31 -18.74
CA TYR A 100 -4.51 -9.46 -18.27
C TYR A 100 -4.63 -10.34 -17.04
N ASN A 101 -3.76 -11.35 -16.87
CA ASN A 101 -3.72 -12.14 -15.65
C ASN A 101 -3.27 -11.28 -14.44
N LEU A 102 -2.23 -10.49 -14.62
CA LEU A 102 -1.74 -9.57 -13.58
C LEU A 102 -2.77 -8.48 -13.27
N LEU A 103 -3.42 -7.92 -14.31
CA LEU A 103 -4.47 -6.92 -14.15
C LEU A 103 -5.61 -7.44 -13.29
N ASP A 104 -6.07 -8.65 -13.56
CA ASP A 104 -7.14 -9.30 -12.81
C ASP A 104 -6.76 -9.50 -11.33
N VAL A 105 -5.54 -9.98 -11.05
CA VAL A 105 -5.04 -10.15 -9.68
C VAL A 105 -4.87 -8.82 -8.94
N TYR A 106 -4.28 -7.82 -9.61
CA TYR A 106 -4.02 -6.53 -8.97
C TYR A 106 -5.30 -5.74 -8.69
N LEU A 107 -6.25 -5.75 -9.61
CA LEU A 107 -7.54 -5.07 -9.40
C LEU A 107 -8.35 -5.77 -8.30
N ASP A 108 -8.41 -7.10 -8.31
CA ASP A 108 -9.13 -7.82 -7.26
C ASP A 108 -8.49 -7.60 -5.89
N ALA A 109 -7.14 -7.63 -5.81
CA ALA A 109 -6.44 -7.34 -4.57
C ALA A 109 -6.69 -5.91 -4.08
N ALA A 110 -6.60 -4.91 -4.97
CA ALA A 110 -6.74 -3.51 -4.57
C ALA A 110 -8.16 -3.12 -4.14
N TYR A 111 -9.19 -3.68 -4.82
CA TYR A 111 -10.58 -3.32 -4.57
C TYR A 111 -11.31 -4.28 -3.62
N PHE A 112 -10.90 -5.54 -3.56
CA PHE A 112 -11.58 -6.58 -2.79
C PHE A 112 -10.61 -7.43 -1.95
N PRO A 113 -9.67 -6.80 -1.20
CA PRO A 113 -8.78 -7.54 -0.31
C PRO A 113 -9.58 -8.19 0.83
N ILE A 114 -9.14 -9.35 1.29
CA ILE A 114 -9.80 -10.04 2.41
C ILE A 114 -9.49 -9.35 3.74
N LEU A 115 -8.28 -8.84 3.91
CA LEU A 115 -7.78 -8.16 5.11
C LEU A 115 -8.00 -8.98 6.39
N GLU A 116 -7.48 -10.22 6.40
CA GLU A 116 -7.56 -11.10 7.59
C GLU A 116 -6.79 -10.50 8.78
N GLU A 117 -7.26 -10.77 9.99
CA GLU A 117 -6.60 -10.29 11.22
C GLU A 117 -5.20 -10.90 11.37
N GLU A 118 -5.01 -12.13 10.92
CA GLU A 118 -3.71 -12.82 10.91
C GLU A 118 -2.70 -12.14 9.99
N ASP A 119 -3.14 -11.68 8.82
CA ASP A 119 -2.29 -10.92 7.88
C ASP A 119 -1.93 -9.56 8.46
N PHE A 120 -2.89 -8.88 9.08
CA PHE A 120 -2.62 -7.64 9.81
C PHE A 120 -1.58 -7.85 10.93
N LYS A 121 -1.70 -8.93 11.72
CA LYS A 121 -0.72 -9.25 12.76
C LYS A 121 0.65 -9.60 12.21
N GLN A 122 0.69 -10.27 11.06
CA GLN A 122 1.94 -10.64 10.40
C GLN A 122 2.63 -9.42 9.80
N GLU A 123 1.90 -8.63 9.00
CA GLU A 123 2.46 -7.50 8.26
C GLU A 123 2.59 -6.25 9.14
N GLY A 124 1.60 -5.92 9.93
CA GLY A 124 1.59 -4.74 10.79
C GLY A 124 2.40 -4.92 12.06
N HIS A 125 1.73 -5.39 13.10
CA HIS A 125 2.37 -5.65 14.40
C HIS A 125 1.62 -6.70 15.22
N ARG A 126 2.36 -7.36 16.11
CA ARG A 126 1.86 -8.29 17.14
C ARG A 126 2.82 -8.37 18.31
N LEU A 127 2.32 -8.80 19.46
CA LEU A 127 3.17 -9.18 20.58
C LEU A 127 3.56 -10.65 20.46
N GLU A 128 4.84 -10.94 20.65
CA GLU A 128 5.39 -12.27 20.57
C GLU A 128 6.47 -12.46 21.63
N PHE A 129 6.64 -13.66 22.18
CA PHE A 129 7.73 -13.95 23.06
C PHE A 129 9.08 -13.82 22.35
N SER A 130 10.06 -13.16 22.98
CA SER A 130 11.41 -12.98 22.41
C SER A 130 12.10 -14.32 22.09
N LYS A 131 11.70 -15.38 22.80
CA LYS A 131 12.10 -16.78 22.53
C LYS A 131 10.84 -17.60 22.39
N LEU A 132 10.57 -18.08 21.17
CA LEU A 132 9.38 -18.88 20.83
C LEU A 132 9.18 -20.12 21.74
N ASP A 133 10.28 -20.69 22.23
CA ASP A 133 10.26 -21.91 23.07
C ASP A 133 10.12 -21.62 24.57
N LYS A 134 10.04 -20.37 24.99
CA LYS A 134 9.99 -19.97 26.41
C LYS A 134 8.91 -18.93 26.66
N SER A 135 7.77 -19.39 27.16
CA SER A 135 6.68 -18.51 27.63
C SER A 135 7.05 -17.59 28.82
N SER A 136 8.24 -17.80 29.41
CA SER A 136 8.81 -16.93 30.44
C SER A 136 9.79 -15.87 29.91
N SER A 137 9.97 -15.78 28.59
CA SER A 137 10.79 -14.74 27.99
C SER A 137 10.00 -13.43 27.86
N ASP A 138 10.71 -12.31 27.67
CA ASP A 138 10.10 -11.01 27.49
C ASP A 138 9.22 -10.99 26.23
N LEU A 139 8.16 -10.17 26.28
CA LEU A 139 7.32 -9.88 25.12
C LEU A 139 7.94 -8.77 24.28
N GLU A 140 7.92 -8.95 22.98
CA GLU A 140 8.41 -7.99 22.00
C GLU A 140 7.36 -7.73 20.93
N TYR A 141 7.30 -6.51 20.43
CA TYR A 141 6.55 -6.21 19.22
C TYR A 141 7.31 -6.70 17.98
N LYS A 142 6.59 -7.40 17.12
CA LYS A 142 7.06 -7.90 15.82
C LYS A 142 6.02 -7.63 14.75
N GLY A 143 6.44 -7.55 13.51
CA GLY A 143 5.64 -7.35 12.31
C GLY A 143 6.56 -6.98 11.17
N VAL A 144 6.17 -7.20 9.93
CA VAL A 144 7.01 -6.90 8.78
C VAL A 144 7.23 -5.38 8.71
N VAL A 145 6.16 -4.60 8.60
CA VAL A 145 6.22 -3.12 8.54
C VAL A 145 6.81 -2.53 9.83
N PHE A 146 6.42 -3.05 10.99
CA PHE A 146 7.01 -2.60 12.27
C PHE A 146 8.53 -2.74 12.28
N ASN A 147 9.07 -3.89 11.86
CA ASN A 147 10.51 -4.12 11.83
C ASN A 147 11.22 -3.31 10.74
N GLU A 148 10.59 -3.15 9.58
CA GLU A 148 11.08 -2.32 8.49
C GLU A 148 11.22 -0.87 8.94
N MET A 149 10.18 -0.31 9.54
CA MET A 149 10.20 1.07 10.02
C MET A 149 11.13 1.27 11.21
N LYS A 150 11.25 0.29 12.09
CA LYS A 150 12.27 0.29 13.16
C LYS A 150 13.68 0.35 12.58
N GLY A 151 13.95 -0.39 11.50
CA GLY A 151 15.22 -0.32 10.77
C GLY A 151 15.41 1.03 10.07
N SER A 152 14.40 1.51 9.35
CA SER A 152 14.43 2.81 8.66
C SER A 152 14.69 3.97 9.62
N MET A 153 13.99 4.00 10.75
CA MET A 153 14.12 5.05 11.77
C MET A 153 15.39 4.92 12.64
N SER A 154 16.21 3.90 12.43
CA SER A 154 17.58 3.84 12.98
C SER A 154 18.61 4.62 12.14
N ASN A 155 18.22 5.04 10.91
CA ASN A 155 19.08 5.80 10.02
C ASN A 155 18.94 7.31 10.29
N ILE A 156 20.08 7.99 10.45
CA ILE A 156 20.12 9.44 10.75
C ILE A 156 19.44 10.26 9.66
N SER A 157 19.62 9.91 8.38
CA SER A 157 18.99 10.63 7.27
C SER A 157 17.47 10.53 7.30
N SER A 158 16.92 9.35 7.62
CA SER A 158 15.47 9.15 7.78
C SER A 158 14.91 9.96 8.94
N VAL A 159 15.57 9.92 10.10
CA VAL A 159 15.17 10.71 11.27
C VAL A 159 15.23 12.20 10.99
N THR A 160 16.31 12.66 10.31
CA THR A 160 16.45 14.07 9.92
C THR A 160 15.35 14.50 8.96
N TRP A 161 15.03 13.66 7.96
CA TRP A 161 13.96 13.93 7.01
C TRP A 161 12.60 14.05 7.71
N GLN A 162 12.25 13.12 8.59
CA GLN A 162 11.00 13.18 9.36
C GLN A 162 10.93 14.42 10.26
N ALA A 163 12.03 14.76 10.95
CA ALA A 163 12.09 15.98 11.74
C ALA A 163 11.94 17.24 10.88
N LEU A 164 12.53 17.25 9.68
CA LEU A 164 12.45 18.36 8.74
C LEU A 164 11.01 18.55 8.25
N THR A 165 10.38 17.49 7.73
CA THR A 165 9.02 17.55 7.18
C THR A 165 8.00 17.94 8.25
N LYS A 166 8.11 17.39 9.45
CA LYS A 166 7.24 17.73 10.59
C LYS A 166 7.31 19.22 10.97
N ASN A 167 8.48 19.85 10.84
CA ASN A 167 8.65 21.25 11.18
C ASN A 167 8.37 22.20 10.00
N LEU A 168 8.61 21.77 8.75
CA LEU A 168 8.30 22.58 7.57
C LEU A 168 6.81 22.58 7.23
N PHE A 169 6.10 21.51 7.53
CA PHE A 169 4.69 21.31 7.17
C PHE A 169 3.81 20.98 8.39
N PRO A 170 3.82 21.82 9.46
CA PRO A 170 3.17 21.48 10.73
C PRO A 170 1.66 21.29 10.62
N ASP A 171 1.04 21.95 9.64
CA ASP A 171 -0.43 21.95 9.44
C ASP A 171 -0.89 21.10 8.23
N LEU A 172 0.04 20.38 7.60
CA LEU A 172 -0.26 19.54 6.44
C LEU A 172 -0.04 18.05 6.77
N THR A 173 -0.66 17.18 5.99
CA THR A 173 -0.50 15.72 6.10
C THR A 173 0.98 15.28 6.06
N TYR A 174 1.84 16.02 5.37
CA TYR A 174 3.27 15.73 5.23
C TYR A 174 4.07 15.82 6.54
N ARG A 175 3.45 16.30 7.63
CA ARG A 175 4.01 16.20 8.98
C ARG A 175 4.09 14.78 9.50
N HIS A 176 3.22 13.90 8.98
CA HIS A 176 3.12 12.51 9.39
C HIS A 176 4.09 11.63 8.60
N ASN A 177 4.56 10.58 9.25
CA ASN A 177 5.33 9.52 8.61
C ASN A 177 4.36 8.50 8.04
N SER A 178 4.10 8.56 6.72
CA SER A 178 3.17 7.63 6.04
C SER A 178 3.61 6.17 6.13
N GLY A 179 4.92 5.91 6.23
CA GLY A 179 5.45 4.56 6.47
C GLY A 179 5.17 4.03 7.88
N GLY A 180 4.94 4.93 8.83
CA GLY A 180 4.66 4.64 10.23
C GLY A 180 5.83 4.90 11.18
N GLU A 181 5.54 5.54 12.31
CA GLU A 181 6.46 5.63 13.43
C GLU A 181 6.35 4.35 14.27
N PRO A 182 7.45 3.66 14.60
CA PRO A 182 7.38 2.41 15.38
C PRO A 182 6.58 2.50 16.68
N LYS A 183 6.57 3.68 17.32
CA LYS A 183 5.80 3.92 18.55
C LYS A 183 4.30 4.08 18.31
N GLU A 184 3.91 4.53 17.12
CA GLU A 184 2.51 4.73 16.73
C GLU A 184 1.95 3.52 15.98
N ILE A 185 2.78 2.77 15.24
CA ILE A 185 2.37 1.53 14.55
C ILE A 185 1.67 0.57 15.49
N ILE A 186 2.16 0.43 16.73
CA ILE A 186 1.59 -0.48 17.74
C ILE A 186 0.20 -0.06 18.25
N GLU A 187 -0.24 1.15 17.95
CA GLU A 187 -1.57 1.68 18.31
C GLU A 187 -2.61 1.41 17.20
N LEU A 188 -2.15 1.04 16.00
CA LEU A 188 -3.04 0.73 14.89
C LEU A 188 -3.87 -0.52 15.18
N THR A 189 -5.18 -0.45 14.95
CA THR A 189 -6.08 -1.59 15.08
C THR A 189 -6.46 -2.16 13.72
N HIS A 190 -6.80 -3.45 13.68
CA HIS A 190 -7.30 -4.11 12.48
C HIS A 190 -8.61 -3.47 11.96
N ASP A 191 -9.50 -3.06 12.87
CA ASP A 191 -10.74 -2.39 12.49
C ASP A 191 -10.48 -1.02 11.84
N TYR A 192 -9.50 -0.26 12.35
CA TYR A 192 -9.12 1.01 11.72
C TYR A 192 -8.56 0.78 10.31
N LEU A 193 -7.72 -0.25 10.11
CA LEU A 193 -7.19 -0.60 8.80
C LEU A 193 -8.32 -0.92 7.79
N LYS A 194 -9.32 -1.72 8.20
CA LYS A 194 -10.47 -2.07 7.34
C LYS A 194 -11.33 -0.85 7.01
N ASN A 195 -11.58 0.00 7.99
CA ASN A 195 -12.32 1.24 7.79
C ASN A 195 -11.58 2.18 6.83
N PHE A 196 -10.27 2.31 7.00
CA PHE A 196 -9.44 3.11 6.11
C PHE A 196 -9.51 2.62 4.65
N HIS A 197 -9.43 1.29 4.41
CA HIS A 197 -9.62 0.74 3.07
C HIS A 197 -11.02 1.02 2.53
N SER A 198 -12.06 0.84 3.33
CA SER A 198 -13.44 1.13 2.90
C SER A 198 -13.59 2.59 2.50
N CYS A 199 -13.02 3.53 3.26
CA CYS A 199 -13.01 4.95 2.92
C CYS A 199 -12.32 5.24 1.59
N LEU A 200 -11.20 4.57 1.27
CA LEU A 200 -10.51 4.75 -0.01
C LEU A 200 -11.39 4.40 -1.21
N LEU A 201 -12.26 3.41 -1.09
CA LEU A 201 -13.18 3.02 -2.16
C LEU A 201 -14.33 4.03 -2.33
N TYR A 202 -14.73 4.71 -1.25
CA TYR A 202 -15.76 5.75 -1.28
C TYR A 202 -15.22 7.13 -1.67
N THR A 203 -13.94 7.43 -1.45
CA THR A 203 -13.35 8.76 -1.73
C THR A 203 -13.18 9.07 -3.21
N SER A 204 -13.45 8.15 -4.11
CA SER A 204 -13.68 8.50 -5.50
C SER A 204 -14.99 9.29 -5.70
N ASP A 205 -15.91 9.23 -4.71
CA ASP A 205 -17.24 9.89 -4.74
C ASP A 205 -17.48 10.85 -3.55
N ALA A 206 -16.63 10.85 -2.53
CA ALA A 206 -16.90 11.51 -1.26
C ALA A 206 -15.90 12.62 -0.93
N ALA A 207 -15.78 13.63 -1.78
CA ALA A 207 -15.19 14.90 -1.36
C ALA A 207 -15.99 15.59 -0.21
N ASP A 208 -17.16 15.04 0.14
CA ASP A 208 -18.13 15.62 1.09
C ASP A 208 -18.60 14.67 2.21
N ASP A 209 -18.05 13.44 2.36
CA ASP A 209 -18.44 12.56 3.48
C ASP A 209 -17.54 12.79 4.71
N PRO A 210 -18.06 13.43 5.78
CA PRO A 210 -17.29 13.70 7.00
C PRO A 210 -17.04 12.45 7.86
N THR A 211 -17.42 11.26 7.42
CA THR A 211 -17.28 9.99 8.17
C THR A 211 -16.09 9.14 7.72
N CYS A 212 -15.39 9.57 6.67
CA CYS A 212 -14.16 8.95 6.18
C CYS A 212 -12.94 9.80 6.42
#